data_2553f2f1aad33acf40eaf27b9ea5e44b
#
_entry.id   2553f2f1aad33acf40eaf27b9ea5e44b
#
_cell.length_a   1.000
_cell.length_b   1.000
_cell.length_c   1.000
_cell.angle_alpha   90.00
_cell.angle_beta   90.00
_cell.angle_gamma   90.00
#
_symmetry.space_group_name_H-M   'P 1'
#
loop_
_entity.id
_entity.type
_entity.pdbx_description
1 polymer ?
#
loop_
_entity_poly.entity_id
_entity_poly.type
_entity_poly.pdbx_seq_one_letter_code
_entity_poly.pdbx_strand_id
1 'polypeptide(L)'
;MRLCDGLHTAARSKNHHPRHRHANPPPLPPPHRPYWFNRHNRVAWALLAADTACTLILILIGVWIVQWDKRFYDALHDMNGAVLPALVIEYLGYLGLVVAWMNAGEWLRKRLIIHWREQMSEQFQRAWLAEHKHYRLQLGSEPDNPDQRIAEDIALLASQSLELVRSFIAKSVTLVTYLTILWELSGEQTLSLGGYQLTIHGYLVWIALAYSALTTWLGHLVGGKLQALNVERQHREADYRATLLRIRDHSEQIALYRGAPAEQARLEQRFAHIKTNWRALIDREYWFGMFYASYVRISIFIPIFATLPMYLAKKLSFGDIMQTRAAFARVQDGFGWFLDVYKQLIVWAAVVERLARFQEALEQQPALETPASGGDALQTEALNLATADGRALLTGLDLNVRAPEWLLLDGASGIGKTTLLRTLAGIWPYYRGRYRLPANGSAPSPAGRSPQRGRVGEGVNQADATTDLPTFPEQSSFPYG
;
A
#
# COMPACT_ATOMS: atom_id res chain seq x y z
N MET A 1 -24.57 4.29 25.44
CA MET A 1 -25.67 5.16 25.92
C MET A 1 -26.83 5.02 24.96
N ARG A 2 -27.95 4.68 25.48
CA ARG A 2 -29.22 4.22 24.89
C ARG A 2 -29.92 5.25 24.01
N LEU A 3 -30.86 4.68 23.23
CA LEU A 3 -32.15 5.21 22.76
C LEU A 3 -32.18 5.49 21.22
N CYS A 4 -33.19 5.11 20.46
CA CYS A 4 -34.55 4.61 20.73
C CYS A 4 -35.04 3.71 19.59
N ASP A 5 -35.88 2.79 20.03
CA ASP A 5 -36.89 2.03 19.30
C ASP A 5 -38.03 2.92 18.75
N GLY A 6 -38.75 2.35 17.79
CA GLY A 6 -40.18 2.58 17.70
C GLY A 6 -40.80 2.52 16.30
N LEU A 7 -41.46 1.38 15.98
CA LEU A 7 -42.87 1.24 15.62
C LEU A 7 -43.33 1.84 14.26
N HIS A 8 -44.18 1.30 13.44
CA HIS A 8 -45.24 0.29 13.47
C HIS A 8 -45.68 -0.11 12.05
N THR A 9 -45.90 -1.38 11.84
CA THR A 9 -47.07 -2.17 11.45
C THR A 9 -48.11 -1.66 10.43
N ALA A 10 -48.42 -2.62 9.54
CA ALA A 10 -49.68 -2.96 8.89
C ALA A 10 -49.98 -2.22 7.57
N ALA A 11 -50.32 -2.89 6.47
CA ALA A 11 -51.37 -3.86 6.24
C ALA A 11 -51.21 -4.62 4.91
N ARG A 12 -51.70 -5.87 4.89
CA ARG A 12 -51.78 -6.78 3.76
C ARG A 12 -52.76 -6.31 2.68
N SER A 13 -52.38 -6.45 1.40
CA SER A 13 -53.31 -6.80 0.35
C SER A 13 -52.63 -7.74 -0.65
N LYS A 14 -53.21 -8.91 -0.83
CA LYS A 14 -52.78 -9.97 -1.78
C LYS A 14 -53.26 -9.59 -3.17
N ASN A 15 -52.35 -9.52 -4.15
CA ASN A 15 -52.68 -9.82 -5.54
C ASN A 15 -51.49 -10.54 -6.19
N HIS A 16 -51.75 -11.80 -6.58
CA HIS A 16 -50.80 -12.67 -7.26
C HIS A 16 -50.71 -12.29 -8.74
N HIS A 17 -49.50 -11.85 -9.18
CA HIS A 17 -49.03 -12.05 -10.54
C HIS A 17 -47.58 -12.55 -10.48
N PRO A 18 -47.15 -13.54 -11.27
CA PRO A 18 -45.79 -14.06 -11.23
C PRO A 18 -44.86 -13.07 -11.90
N ARG A 19 -44.23 -12.23 -11.09
CA ARG A 19 -43.12 -11.38 -11.53
C ARG A 19 -41.85 -12.21 -11.49
N HIS A 20 -41.18 -12.35 -12.62
CA HIS A 20 -39.79 -12.75 -12.71
C HIS A 20 -38.99 -11.90 -11.71
N ARG A 21 -38.56 -12.53 -10.61
CA ARG A 21 -37.64 -11.91 -9.63
C ARG A 21 -36.31 -11.72 -10.33
N HIS A 22 -36.01 -10.52 -10.79
CA HIS A 22 -34.66 -10.09 -10.83
C HIS A 22 -34.18 -10.11 -9.38
N ALA A 23 -33.28 -11.04 -9.05
CA ALA A 23 -32.63 -11.09 -7.76
C ALA A 23 -31.88 -9.77 -7.62
N ASN A 24 -32.37 -8.89 -6.76
CA ASN A 24 -31.57 -7.75 -6.31
C ASN A 24 -30.27 -8.31 -5.75
N PRO A 25 -29.11 -7.78 -6.13
CA PRO A 25 -27.87 -8.16 -5.50
C PRO A 25 -28.04 -8.00 -3.98
N PRO A 26 -27.48 -8.91 -3.17
CA PRO A 26 -27.59 -8.83 -1.72
C PRO A 26 -27.17 -7.43 -1.25
N PRO A 27 -27.86 -6.84 -0.27
CA PRO A 27 -27.48 -5.53 0.27
C PRO A 27 -26.03 -5.58 0.67
N LEU A 28 -25.25 -4.58 0.22
CA LEU A 28 -23.84 -4.42 0.58
C LEU A 28 -23.72 -4.53 2.11
N PRO A 29 -22.80 -5.34 2.63
CA PRO A 29 -22.50 -5.29 4.06
C PRO A 29 -22.12 -3.85 4.40
N PRO A 30 -22.58 -3.31 5.55
CA PRO A 30 -22.27 -1.96 5.93
C PRO A 30 -20.75 -1.72 5.83
N PRO A 31 -20.29 -0.58 5.28
CA PRO A 31 -18.88 -0.30 5.00
C PRO A 31 -17.96 -0.34 6.24
N HIS A 32 -18.53 -0.51 7.43
CA HIS A 32 -17.86 -0.39 8.71
C HIS A 32 -17.36 -1.69 9.35
N ARG A 33 -17.41 -2.84 8.68
CA ARG A 33 -16.74 -4.04 9.22
C ARG A 33 -15.34 -4.15 8.63
N PRO A 34 -14.31 -3.83 9.44
CA PRO A 34 -12.93 -3.99 8.99
C PRO A 34 -12.70 -5.42 8.50
N TYR A 35 -11.90 -5.61 7.47
CA TYR A 35 -11.55 -6.89 6.86
C TYR A 35 -11.35 -8.01 7.88
N TRP A 36 -10.61 -7.72 8.96
CA TRP A 36 -10.24 -8.66 10.01
C TRP A 36 -11.38 -9.07 10.94
N PHE A 37 -12.45 -8.28 11.08
CA PHE A 37 -13.57 -8.57 11.98
C PHE A 37 -14.76 -9.24 11.28
N ASN A 38 -14.61 -9.61 10.01
CA ASN A 38 -15.62 -10.36 9.29
C ASN A 38 -15.50 -11.85 9.63
N ARG A 39 -16.58 -12.46 10.20
CA ARG A 39 -16.61 -13.89 10.56
C ARG A 39 -16.33 -14.85 9.39
N HIS A 40 -16.46 -14.41 8.15
CA HIS A 40 -16.17 -15.19 6.95
C HIS A 40 -14.68 -15.25 6.59
N ASN A 41 -13.83 -14.41 7.18
CA ASN A 41 -12.40 -14.33 6.85
C ASN A 41 -11.53 -15.30 7.68
N ARG A 42 -12.06 -16.51 7.97
CA ARG A 42 -11.28 -17.55 8.67
C ARG A 42 -10.00 -17.91 7.92
N VAL A 43 -10.04 -17.88 6.59
CA VAL A 43 -8.87 -18.15 5.73
C VAL A 43 -7.78 -17.11 5.95
N ALA A 44 -8.12 -15.81 6.07
CA ALA A 44 -7.16 -14.76 6.34
C ALA A 44 -6.46 -14.94 7.70
N TRP A 45 -7.23 -15.27 8.75
CA TRP A 45 -6.67 -15.57 10.06
C TRP A 45 -5.79 -16.82 10.06
N ALA A 46 -6.19 -17.87 9.33
CA ALA A 46 -5.39 -19.09 9.20
C ALA A 46 -4.05 -18.81 8.48
N LEU A 47 -4.08 -18.02 7.39
CA LEU A 47 -2.88 -17.60 6.66
C LEU A 47 -1.95 -16.74 7.53
N LEU A 48 -2.52 -15.79 8.29
CA LEU A 48 -1.75 -14.95 9.21
C LEU A 48 -1.12 -15.77 10.33
N ALA A 49 -1.86 -16.69 10.92
CA ALA A 49 -1.34 -17.58 11.96
C ALA A 49 -0.23 -18.50 11.41
N ALA A 50 -0.40 -19.03 10.20
CA ALA A 50 0.61 -19.87 9.54
C ALA A 50 1.88 -19.05 9.19
N ASP A 51 1.77 -17.83 8.67
CA ASP A 51 2.93 -16.95 8.41
C ASP A 51 3.65 -16.57 9.71
N THR A 52 2.90 -16.24 10.76
CA THR A 52 3.46 -15.98 12.10
C THR A 52 4.17 -17.21 12.65
N ALA A 53 3.58 -18.40 12.51
CA ALA A 53 4.21 -19.65 12.92
C ALA A 53 5.52 -19.92 12.17
N CYS A 54 5.55 -19.71 10.84
CA CYS A 54 6.77 -19.79 10.05
C CYS A 54 7.86 -18.83 10.58
N THR A 55 7.47 -17.60 10.91
CA THR A 55 8.39 -16.59 11.47
C THR A 55 8.96 -17.04 12.83
N LEU A 56 8.13 -17.59 13.72
CA LEU A 56 8.56 -18.10 15.03
C LEU A 56 9.46 -19.33 14.89
N ILE A 57 9.15 -20.23 13.97
CA ILE A 57 9.99 -21.40 13.68
C ILE A 57 11.37 -20.96 13.16
N LEU A 58 11.45 -19.95 12.29
CA LEU A 58 12.72 -19.41 11.82
C LEU A 58 13.57 -18.84 12.97
N ILE A 59 12.94 -18.18 13.94
CA ILE A 59 13.65 -17.68 15.14
C ILE A 59 14.18 -18.88 15.97
N LEU A 60 13.38 -19.91 16.16
CA LEU A 60 13.78 -21.11 16.87
C LEU A 60 14.97 -21.82 16.18
N ILE A 61 14.90 -21.97 14.85
CA ILE A 61 16.03 -22.52 14.08
C ILE A 61 17.26 -21.63 14.23
N GLY A 62 17.09 -20.30 14.25
CA GLY A 62 18.17 -19.35 14.53
C GLY A 62 18.84 -19.59 15.89
N VAL A 63 18.08 -19.92 16.95
CA VAL A 63 18.61 -20.31 18.26
C VAL A 63 19.40 -21.62 18.17
N TRP A 64 18.88 -22.63 17.45
CA TRP A 64 19.60 -23.89 17.25
C TRP A 64 20.93 -23.70 16.50
N ILE A 65 20.95 -22.83 15.50
CA ILE A 65 22.19 -22.48 14.78
C ILE A 65 23.20 -21.82 15.72
N VAL A 66 22.77 -20.92 16.61
CA VAL A 66 23.67 -20.27 17.59
C VAL A 66 24.21 -21.28 18.62
N GLN A 67 23.41 -22.28 19.03
CA GLN A 67 23.86 -23.37 19.88
C GLN A 67 24.81 -24.33 19.13
N TRP A 68 24.52 -24.56 17.84
CA TRP A 68 25.40 -25.32 16.96
C TRP A 68 26.76 -24.61 16.77
N ASP A 69 26.77 -23.27 16.56
CA ASP A 69 27.98 -22.47 16.48
C ASP A 69 28.90 -22.75 17.72
N LYS A 70 28.33 -22.73 18.91
CA LYS A 70 29.09 -23.06 20.12
C LYS A 70 29.77 -24.45 20.03
N ARG A 71 29.00 -25.50 19.73
CA ARG A 71 29.52 -26.88 19.64
C ARG A 71 30.59 -27.03 18.55
N PHE A 72 30.38 -26.35 17.41
CA PHE A 72 31.32 -26.38 16.30
C PHE A 72 32.66 -25.72 16.67
N TYR A 73 32.62 -24.53 17.27
CA TYR A 73 33.83 -23.81 17.65
C TYR A 73 34.56 -24.48 18.83
N ASP A 74 33.85 -25.11 19.77
CA ASP A 74 34.45 -25.92 20.82
C ASP A 74 35.15 -27.16 20.24
N ALA A 75 34.50 -27.90 19.34
CA ALA A 75 35.09 -29.03 18.67
C ALA A 75 36.34 -28.66 17.84
N LEU A 76 36.33 -27.49 17.24
CA LEU A 76 37.46 -26.94 16.49
C LEU A 76 38.62 -26.55 17.43
N HIS A 77 38.31 -25.91 18.56
CA HIS A 77 39.29 -25.51 19.57
C HIS A 77 40.00 -26.74 20.18
N ASP A 78 39.22 -27.80 20.47
CA ASP A 78 39.70 -29.04 21.08
C ASP A 78 40.34 -29.99 20.03
N MET A 79 40.48 -29.58 18.76
CA MET A 79 41.00 -30.36 17.63
C MET A 79 40.29 -31.72 17.46
N ASN A 80 39.00 -31.79 17.81
CA ASN A 80 38.23 -33.01 17.76
C ASN A 80 37.64 -33.25 16.34
N GLY A 81 38.51 -33.75 15.43
CA GLY A 81 38.13 -34.00 14.05
C GLY A 81 37.04 -35.06 13.83
N ALA A 82 36.81 -35.95 14.81
CA ALA A 82 35.83 -37.01 14.65
C ALA A 82 34.36 -36.51 14.67
N VAL A 83 34.09 -35.41 15.36
CA VAL A 83 32.73 -34.83 15.50
C VAL A 83 32.40 -33.86 14.37
N LEU A 84 33.40 -33.26 13.72
CA LEU A 84 33.20 -32.21 12.70
C LEU A 84 32.29 -32.62 11.52
N PRO A 85 32.42 -33.85 10.91
CA PRO A 85 31.57 -34.26 9.81
C PRO A 85 30.07 -34.31 10.20
N ALA A 86 29.76 -34.79 11.40
CA ALA A 86 28.39 -34.85 11.92
C ALA A 86 27.80 -33.45 12.10
N LEU A 87 28.60 -32.52 12.65
CA LEU A 87 28.18 -31.10 12.80
C LEU A 87 27.95 -30.42 11.45
N VAL A 88 28.77 -30.72 10.44
CA VAL A 88 28.55 -30.18 9.09
C VAL A 88 27.23 -30.66 8.48
N ILE A 89 26.93 -31.95 8.62
CA ILE A 89 25.65 -32.53 8.14
C ILE A 89 24.47 -31.91 8.89
N GLU A 90 24.59 -31.73 10.20
CA GLU A 90 23.56 -31.06 11.02
C GLU A 90 23.31 -29.62 10.55
N TYR A 91 24.37 -28.86 10.26
CA TYR A 91 24.26 -27.50 9.73
C TYR A 91 23.56 -27.43 8.37
N LEU A 92 23.91 -28.35 7.46
CA LEU A 92 23.21 -28.45 6.16
C LEU A 92 21.72 -28.74 6.35
N GLY A 93 21.36 -29.55 7.37
CA GLY A 93 19.97 -29.76 7.76
C GLY A 93 19.29 -28.48 8.21
N TYR A 94 19.93 -27.70 9.09
CA TYR A 94 19.39 -26.38 9.50
C TYR A 94 19.26 -25.41 8.33
N LEU A 95 20.23 -25.37 7.43
CA LEU A 95 20.17 -24.54 6.23
C LEU A 95 18.96 -24.91 5.34
N GLY A 96 18.74 -26.23 5.14
CA GLY A 96 17.57 -26.73 4.42
C GLY A 96 16.24 -26.29 5.07
N LEU A 97 16.15 -26.40 6.41
CA LEU A 97 14.99 -25.94 7.16
C LEU A 97 14.77 -24.43 7.04
N VAL A 98 15.84 -23.62 7.18
CA VAL A 98 15.74 -22.16 7.00
C VAL A 98 15.19 -21.82 5.63
N VAL A 99 15.76 -22.40 4.56
CA VAL A 99 15.31 -22.16 3.18
C VAL A 99 13.85 -22.57 3.02
N ALA A 100 13.45 -23.74 3.51
CA ALA A 100 12.09 -24.23 3.39
C ALA A 100 11.07 -23.32 4.10
N TRP A 101 11.31 -23.00 5.38
CA TRP A 101 10.40 -22.18 6.17
C TRP A 101 10.39 -20.70 5.74
N MET A 102 11.50 -20.15 5.29
CA MET A 102 11.57 -18.80 4.75
C MET A 102 10.69 -18.66 3.49
N ASN A 103 10.83 -19.60 2.54
CA ASN A 103 10.03 -19.57 1.31
C ASN A 103 8.55 -19.91 1.58
N ALA A 104 8.26 -20.81 2.52
CA ALA A 104 6.89 -21.12 2.92
C ALA A 104 6.20 -19.88 3.53
N GLY A 105 6.86 -19.17 4.43
CA GLY A 105 6.35 -17.92 5.01
C GLY A 105 6.11 -16.85 3.95
N GLU A 106 7.08 -16.63 3.03
CA GLU A 106 6.93 -15.67 1.95
C GLU A 106 5.74 -16.01 1.02
N TRP A 107 5.55 -17.28 0.72
CA TRP A 107 4.43 -17.76 -0.10
C TRP A 107 3.08 -17.54 0.61
N LEU A 108 2.98 -17.87 1.91
CA LEU A 108 1.78 -17.64 2.72
C LEU A 108 1.44 -16.15 2.80
N ARG A 109 2.44 -15.30 3.04
CA ARG A 109 2.30 -13.85 3.11
C ARG A 109 1.78 -13.27 1.81
N LYS A 110 2.35 -13.66 0.67
CA LYS A 110 1.88 -13.20 -0.66
C LYS A 110 0.45 -13.61 -0.94
N ARG A 111 0.05 -14.83 -0.54
CA ARG A 111 -1.35 -15.27 -0.63
C ARG A 111 -2.27 -14.44 0.26
N LEU A 112 -1.84 -14.10 1.46
CA LEU A 112 -2.63 -13.25 2.35
C LEU A 112 -2.75 -11.83 1.81
N ILE A 113 -1.67 -11.26 1.27
CA ILE A 113 -1.68 -9.92 0.66
C ILE A 113 -2.69 -9.87 -0.49
N ILE A 114 -2.65 -10.83 -1.43
CA ILE A 114 -3.56 -10.81 -2.57
C ILE A 114 -5.01 -11.02 -2.15
N HIS A 115 -5.27 -11.91 -1.19
CA HIS A 115 -6.62 -12.14 -0.66
C HIS A 115 -7.19 -10.89 0.04
N TRP A 116 -6.37 -10.19 0.81
CA TRP A 116 -6.77 -8.94 1.45
C TRP A 116 -7.02 -7.84 0.43
N ARG A 117 -6.09 -7.67 -0.53
CA ARG A 117 -6.20 -6.72 -1.63
C ARG A 117 -7.46 -6.95 -2.46
N GLU A 118 -7.75 -8.20 -2.83
CA GLU A 118 -8.94 -8.58 -3.61
C GLU A 118 -10.23 -8.11 -2.94
N GLN A 119 -10.43 -8.48 -1.67
CA GLN A 119 -11.63 -8.11 -0.93
C GLN A 119 -11.78 -6.60 -0.76
N MET A 120 -10.70 -5.89 -0.43
CA MET A 120 -10.75 -4.44 -0.30
C MET A 120 -11.00 -3.74 -1.64
N SER A 121 -10.32 -4.17 -2.71
CA SER A 121 -10.50 -3.59 -4.03
C SER A 121 -11.94 -3.78 -4.51
N GLU A 122 -12.51 -4.98 -4.34
CA GLU A 122 -13.90 -5.26 -4.68
C GLU A 122 -14.88 -4.38 -3.88
N GLN A 123 -14.63 -4.21 -2.58
CA GLN A 123 -15.45 -3.37 -1.72
C GLN A 123 -15.42 -1.90 -2.16
N PHE A 124 -14.23 -1.34 -2.41
CA PHE A 124 -14.08 0.04 -2.85
C PHE A 124 -14.62 0.25 -4.27
N GLN A 125 -14.41 -0.69 -5.20
CA GLN A 125 -14.96 -0.64 -6.55
C GLN A 125 -16.49 -0.61 -6.53
N ARG A 126 -17.13 -1.51 -5.76
CA ARG A 126 -18.59 -1.54 -5.60
C ARG A 126 -19.10 -0.22 -5.00
N ALA A 127 -18.44 0.31 -3.96
CA ALA A 127 -18.83 1.56 -3.34
C ALA A 127 -18.67 2.76 -4.29
N TRP A 128 -17.60 2.79 -5.08
CA TRP A 128 -17.30 3.86 -6.03
C TRP A 128 -18.26 3.87 -7.23
N LEU A 129 -18.61 2.69 -7.74
CA LEU A 129 -19.53 2.56 -8.89
C LEU A 129 -21.02 2.64 -8.48
N ALA A 130 -21.34 2.42 -7.19
CA ALA A 130 -22.69 2.49 -6.70
C ALA A 130 -23.32 3.87 -6.94
N GLU A 131 -24.60 3.89 -7.37
CA GLU A 131 -25.40 5.12 -7.48
C GLU A 131 -24.71 6.26 -8.21
N HIS A 132 -23.88 5.97 -9.21
CA HIS A 132 -23.10 6.96 -9.97
C HIS A 132 -22.14 7.82 -9.14
N LYS A 133 -21.68 7.35 -7.97
CA LYS A 133 -20.74 8.09 -7.10
C LYS A 133 -19.45 8.46 -7.82
N HIS A 134 -18.94 7.58 -8.70
CA HIS A 134 -17.76 7.85 -9.55
C HIS A 134 -17.90 9.14 -10.37
N TYR A 135 -19.09 9.41 -10.90
CA TYR A 135 -19.34 10.65 -11.65
C TYR A 135 -19.49 11.87 -10.73
N ARG A 136 -20.20 11.73 -9.61
CA ARG A 136 -20.42 12.81 -8.66
C ARG A 136 -19.15 13.31 -8.00
N LEU A 137 -18.23 12.40 -7.66
CA LEU A 137 -16.91 12.75 -7.14
C LEU A 137 -16.10 13.60 -8.12
N GLN A 138 -16.28 13.43 -9.45
CA GLN A 138 -15.63 14.25 -10.46
C GLN A 138 -16.23 15.67 -10.55
N LEU A 139 -17.45 15.90 -10.06
CA LEU A 139 -18.07 17.22 -10.04
C LEU A 139 -17.59 18.08 -8.86
N GLY A 140 -17.08 17.47 -7.82
CA GLY A 140 -16.47 18.12 -6.66
C GLY A 140 -14.96 18.31 -6.83
N SER A 141 -14.35 19.06 -5.94
CA SER A 141 -12.90 19.30 -5.93
C SER A 141 -12.09 18.17 -5.28
N GLU A 142 -12.72 17.13 -4.73
CA GLU A 142 -12.09 16.03 -4.01
C GLU A 142 -12.89 14.72 -4.16
N PRO A 143 -12.27 13.55 -4.04
CA PRO A 143 -10.87 13.27 -3.78
C PRO A 143 -10.04 13.15 -5.05
N ASP A 144 -8.77 13.49 -4.90
CA ASP A 144 -7.76 13.34 -5.94
C ASP A 144 -7.51 11.86 -6.30
N ASN A 145 -7.62 11.51 -7.59
CA ASN A 145 -7.22 10.24 -8.19
C ASN A 145 -7.83 8.96 -7.55
N PRO A 146 -9.15 8.70 -7.65
CA PRO A 146 -9.78 7.47 -7.14
C PRO A 146 -9.18 6.18 -7.69
N ASP A 147 -8.72 6.21 -8.95
CA ASP A 147 -8.03 5.12 -9.63
C ASP A 147 -6.75 4.72 -8.90
N GLN A 148 -5.93 5.68 -8.50
CA GLN A 148 -4.71 5.45 -7.74
C GLN A 148 -5.01 4.90 -6.33
N ARG A 149 -6.09 5.38 -5.68
CA ARG A 149 -6.50 4.87 -4.36
C ARG A 149 -6.85 3.39 -4.43
N ILE A 150 -7.61 2.97 -5.46
CA ILE A 150 -8.04 1.57 -5.62
C ILE A 150 -6.90 0.69 -6.14
N ALA A 151 -6.10 1.17 -7.11
CA ALA A 151 -5.07 0.36 -7.74
C ALA A 151 -3.80 0.21 -6.88
N GLU A 152 -3.32 1.31 -6.27
CA GLU A 152 -2.03 1.36 -5.60
C GLU A 152 -2.14 1.40 -4.07
N ASP A 153 -2.94 2.32 -3.50
CA ASP A 153 -2.96 2.51 -2.05
C ASP A 153 -3.50 1.29 -1.30
N ILE A 154 -4.49 0.58 -1.84
CA ILE A 154 -4.98 -0.69 -1.24
C ILE A 154 -3.88 -1.75 -1.24
N ALA A 155 -3.11 -1.86 -2.33
CA ALA A 155 -2.00 -2.81 -2.42
C ALA A 155 -0.89 -2.47 -1.42
N LEU A 156 -0.55 -1.18 -1.29
CA LEU A 156 0.41 -0.67 -0.31
C LEU A 156 -0.06 -0.90 1.13
N LEU A 157 -1.33 -0.61 1.43
CA LEU A 157 -1.90 -0.86 2.75
C LEU A 157 -1.76 -2.33 3.15
N ALA A 158 -2.19 -3.25 2.29
CA ALA A 158 -2.15 -4.68 2.58
C ALA A 158 -0.71 -5.17 2.80
N SER A 159 0.22 -4.81 1.90
CA SER A 159 1.62 -5.27 1.98
C SER A 159 2.36 -4.67 3.17
N GLN A 160 2.24 -3.35 3.38
CA GLN A 160 2.97 -2.66 4.45
C GLN A 160 2.42 -3.01 5.84
N SER A 161 1.09 -3.15 6.01
CA SER A 161 0.50 -3.55 7.29
C SER A 161 0.99 -4.93 7.72
N LEU A 162 0.98 -5.91 6.82
CA LEU A 162 1.46 -7.26 7.13
C LEU A 162 2.96 -7.27 7.42
N GLU A 163 3.77 -6.51 6.67
CA GLU A 163 5.20 -6.42 6.93
C GLU A 163 5.51 -5.76 8.27
N LEU A 164 4.80 -4.68 8.65
CA LEU A 164 4.95 -4.01 9.93
C LEU A 164 4.61 -4.96 11.10
N VAL A 165 3.46 -5.65 11.02
CA VAL A 165 3.04 -6.60 12.07
C VAL A 165 4.02 -7.76 12.19
N ARG A 166 4.40 -8.37 11.06
CA ARG A 166 5.34 -9.48 11.03
C ARG A 166 6.71 -9.09 11.57
N SER A 167 7.26 -7.96 11.10
CA SER A 167 8.57 -7.49 11.54
C SER A 167 8.57 -7.11 13.02
N PHE A 168 7.49 -6.50 13.53
CA PHE A 168 7.34 -6.20 14.95
C PHE A 168 7.36 -7.47 15.79
N ILE A 169 6.55 -8.49 15.44
CA ILE A 169 6.52 -9.78 16.14
C ILE A 169 7.91 -10.45 16.09
N ALA A 170 8.49 -10.54 14.88
CA ALA A 170 9.78 -11.17 14.68
C ALA A 170 10.88 -10.51 15.51
N LYS A 171 10.98 -9.18 15.45
CA LYS A 171 12.04 -8.44 16.16
C LYS A 171 11.84 -8.44 17.68
N SER A 172 10.58 -8.34 18.16
CA SER A 172 10.27 -8.43 19.58
C SER A 172 10.62 -9.81 20.15
N VAL A 173 10.22 -10.89 19.49
CA VAL A 173 10.53 -12.25 19.93
C VAL A 173 12.04 -12.52 19.85
N THR A 174 12.69 -12.12 18.75
CA THR A 174 14.15 -12.23 18.60
C THR A 174 14.87 -11.48 19.72
N LEU A 175 14.48 -10.25 20.00
CA LEU A 175 15.10 -9.43 21.04
C LEU A 175 14.99 -10.10 22.42
N VAL A 176 13.78 -10.51 22.80
CA VAL A 176 13.56 -11.20 24.08
C VAL A 176 14.40 -12.50 24.17
N THR A 177 14.35 -13.33 23.12
CA THR A 177 15.08 -14.61 23.09
C THR A 177 16.59 -14.41 23.24
N TYR A 178 17.18 -13.50 22.48
CA TYR A 178 18.62 -13.31 22.51
C TYR A 178 19.10 -12.49 23.71
N LEU A 179 18.27 -11.63 24.30
CA LEU A 179 18.54 -11.03 25.60
C LEU A 179 18.59 -12.08 26.71
N THR A 180 17.68 -13.06 26.69
CA THR A 180 17.72 -14.17 27.66
C THR A 180 19.00 -14.99 27.50
N ILE A 181 19.38 -15.33 26.26
CA ILE A 181 20.63 -16.07 25.99
C ILE A 181 21.86 -15.27 26.48
N LEU A 182 21.91 -13.97 26.20
CA LEU A 182 23.00 -13.11 26.70
C LEU A 182 23.03 -13.02 28.22
N TRP A 183 21.86 -12.99 28.86
CA TRP A 183 21.75 -12.97 30.31
C TRP A 183 22.33 -14.24 30.95
N GLU A 184 21.97 -15.41 30.40
CA GLU A 184 22.49 -16.72 30.84
C GLU A 184 24.01 -16.84 30.62
N LEU A 185 24.52 -16.41 29.47
CA LEU A 185 25.95 -16.44 29.14
C LEU A 185 26.79 -15.45 29.94
N SER A 186 26.20 -14.37 30.46
CA SER A 186 26.91 -13.32 31.18
C SER A 186 27.48 -13.79 32.52
N GLY A 187 26.82 -14.72 33.20
CA GLY A 187 27.22 -15.09 34.56
C GLY A 187 27.30 -13.88 35.50
N GLU A 188 28.10 -14.01 36.55
CA GLU A 188 28.36 -12.96 37.53
C GLU A 188 29.78 -12.38 37.33
N GLN A 189 29.86 -11.10 37.13
CA GLN A 189 31.15 -10.36 37.10
C GLN A 189 31.28 -9.47 38.33
N THR A 190 32.35 -9.67 39.07
CA THR A 190 32.73 -8.77 40.19
C THR A 190 33.74 -7.73 39.69
N LEU A 191 33.32 -6.50 39.63
CA LEU A 191 34.20 -5.35 39.36
C LEU A 191 34.67 -4.76 40.69
N SER A 192 35.98 -4.74 40.91
CA SER A 192 36.58 -4.04 42.03
C SER A 192 37.00 -2.63 41.61
N LEU A 193 36.20 -1.63 41.95
CA LEU A 193 36.49 -0.21 41.75
C LEU A 193 36.74 0.46 43.10
N GLY A 194 37.97 0.86 43.34
CA GLY A 194 38.31 1.67 44.52
C GLY A 194 37.98 1.06 45.88
N GLY A 195 38.02 -0.28 46.01
CA GLY A 195 37.73 -0.99 47.28
C GLY A 195 36.27 -1.46 47.40
N TYR A 196 35.39 -1.11 46.49
CA TYR A 196 34.03 -1.66 46.43
C TYR A 196 33.96 -2.81 45.42
N GLN A 197 33.40 -3.95 45.86
CA GLN A 197 33.11 -5.08 44.98
C GLN A 197 31.68 -4.97 44.50
N LEU A 198 31.49 -4.57 43.21
CA LEU A 198 30.19 -4.53 42.55
C LEU A 198 29.98 -5.80 41.72
N THR A 199 29.06 -6.66 42.12
CA THR A 199 28.70 -7.85 41.37
C THR A 199 27.60 -7.48 40.41
N ILE A 200 27.89 -7.49 39.10
CA ILE A 200 26.92 -7.20 38.05
C ILE A 200 26.48 -8.53 37.41
N HIS A 201 25.20 -8.84 37.56
CA HIS A 201 24.56 -9.96 36.85
C HIS A 201 24.13 -9.47 35.43
N GLY A 202 24.32 -10.31 34.43
CA GLY A 202 23.86 -9.99 33.07
C GLY A 202 24.64 -8.85 32.42
N TYR A 203 25.94 -8.66 32.76
CA TYR A 203 26.72 -7.51 32.29
C TYR A 203 26.79 -7.37 30.76
N LEU A 204 26.72 -8.47 29.99
CA LEU A 204 26.69 -8.46 28.53
C LEU A 204 25.43 -7.79 27.99
N VAL A 205 24.29 -7.96 28.68
CA VAL A 205 23.03 -7.31 28.33
C VAL A 205 23.16 -5.79 28.52
N TRP A 206 23.76 -5.36 29.65
CA TRP A 206 23.97 -3.93 29.92
C TRP A 206 24.92 -3.29 28.91
N ILE A 207 26.00 -4.00 28.52
CA ILE A 207 26.92 -3.55 27.46
C ILE A 207 26.16 -3.44 26.12
N ALA A 208 25.32 -4.42 25.75
CA ALA A 208 24.53 -4.37 24.52
C ALA A 208 23.55 -3.21 24.50
N LEU A 209 22.85 -2.97 25.61
CA LEU A 209 21.93 -1.83 25.75
C LEU A 209 22.65 -0.48 25.68
N ALA A 210 23.74 -0.32 26.43
CA ALA A 210 24.53 0.91 26.44
C ALA A 210 25.12 1.22 25.05
N TYR A 211 25.68 0.20 24.40
CA TYR A 211 26.23 0.34 23.05
C TYR A 211 25.13 0.69 22.03
N SER A 212 23.97 0.00 22.07
CA SER A 212 22.84 0.29 21.17
C SER A 212 22.28 1.69 21.40
N ALA A 213 22.15 2.14 22.64
CA ALA A 213 21.70 3.48 22.97
C ALA A 213 22.68 4.56 22.47
N LEU A 214 23.99 4.36 22.75
CA LEU A 214 25.05 5.26 22.31
C LEU A 214 25.09 5.38 20.78
N THR A 215 25.04 4.26 20.09
CA THR A 215 25.11 4.25 18.62
C THR A 215 23.83 4.80 17.97
N THR A 216 22.66 4.58 18.57
CA THR A 216 21.42 5.21 18.13
C THR A 216 21.50 6.74 18.26
N TRP A 217 21.98 7.21 19.40
CA TRP A 217 22.17 8.66 19.65
C TRP A 217 23.19 9.28 18.68
N LEU A 218 24.35 8.66 18.50
CA LEU A 218 25.36 9.12 17.54
C LEU A 218 24.86 9.04 16.10
N GLY A 219 24.14 7.98 15.73
CA GLY A 219 23.52 7.81 14.41
C GLY A 219 22.51 8.91 14.11
N HIS A 220 21.73 9.33 15.10
CA HIS A 220 20.83 10.46 14.97
C HIS A 220 21.57 11.80 14.75
N LEU A 221 22.65 12.04 15.48
CA LEU A 221 23.48 13.22 15.29
C LEU A 221 24.10 13.29 13.89
N VAL A 222 24.66 12.19 13.43
CA VAL A 222 25.33 12.11 12.12
C VAL A 222 24.32 12.07 10.98
N GLY A 223 23.23 11.32 11.13
CA GLY A 223 22.23 11.07 10.08
C GLY A 223 21.12 12.12 9.98
N GLY A 224 20.89 12.94 11.01
CA GLY A 224 19.70 13.79 11.13
C GLY A 224 19.44 14.73 9.94
N LYS A 225 20.50 15.22 9.28
CA LYS A 225 20.35 16.08 8.08
C LYS A 225 20.10 15.32 6.78
N LEU A 226 20.33 14.00 6.74
CA LEU A 226 20.16 13.19 5.51
C LEU A 226 18.72 13.20 5.02
N GLN A 227 17.76 13.11 5.93
CA GLN A 227 16.34 13.11 5.55
C GLN A 227 15.94 14.43 4.88
N ALA A 228 16.35 15.57 5.46
CA ALA A 228 16.05 16.88 4.87
C ALA A 228 16.69 17.05 3.49
N LEU A 229 17.94 16.61 3.31
CA LEU A 229 18.63 16.64 2.03
C LEU A 229 17.98 15.73 0.98
N ASN A 230 17.46 14.56 1.39
CA ASN A 230 16.73 13.66 0.50
C ASN A 230 15.36 14.23 0.07
N VAL A 231 14.63 14.89 0.98
CA VAL A 231 13.38 15.60 0.65
C VAL A 231 13.67 16.72 -0.33
N GLU A 232 14.70 17.54 -0.04
CA GLU A 232 15.13 18.62 -0.93
C GLU A 232 15.54 18.10 -2.32
N ARG A 233 16.23 16.96 -2.39
CA ARG A 233 16.53 16.29 -3.66
C ARG A 233 15.25 16.01 -4.47
N GLN A 234 14.24 15.43 -3.84
CA GLN A 234 12.98 15.13 -4.51
C GLN A 234 12.29 16.39 -5.05
N HIS A 235 12.30 17.48 -4.29
CA HIS A 235 11.76 18.77 -4.73
C HIS A 235 12.53 19.33 -5.95
N ARG A 236 13.87 19.33 -5.91
CA ARG A 236 14.69 19.81 -7.02
C ARG A 236 14.53 18.98 -8.30
N GLU A 237 14.43 17.66 -8.16
CA GLU A 237 14.16 16.75 -9.28
C GLU A 237 12.75 16.99 -9.87
N ALA A 238 11.74 17.23 -9.02
CA ALA A 238 10.38 17.54 -9.44
C ALA A 238 10.33 18.89 -10.21
N ASP A 239 11.00 19.91 -9.71
CA ASP A 239 11.11 21.23 -10.34
C ASP A 239 11.76 21.13 -11.75
N TYR A 240 12.83 20.36 -11.83
CA TYR A 240 13.53 20.12 -13.11
C TYR A 240 12.63 19.39 -14.10
N ARG A 241 11.95 18.33 -13.67
CA ARG A 241 10.97 17.58 -14.46
C ARG A 241 9.82 18.48 -14.93
N ALA A 242 9.26 19.31 -14.04
CA ALA A 242 8.20 20.24 -14.39
C ALA A 242 8.65 21.24 -15.47
N THR A 243 9.91 21.70 -15.43
CA THR A 243 10.49 22.56 -16.46
C THR A 243 10.59 21.83 -17.80
N LEU A 244 11.04 20.57 -17.83
CA LEU A 244 11.10 19.76 -19.05
C LEU A 244 9.71 19.49 -19.64
N LEU A 245 8.71 19.17 -18.80
CA LEU A 245 7.32 18.99 -19.23
C LEU A 245 6.78 20.25 -19.89
N ARG A 246 6.99 21.42 -19.28
CA ARG A 246 6.58 22.69 -19.85
C ARG A 246 7.23 22.96 -21.22
N ILE A 247 8.52 22.68 -21.39
CA ILE A 247 9.21 22.81 -22.68
C ILE A 247 8.57 21.89 -23.74
N ARG A 248 8.24 20.65 -23.35
CA ARG A 248 7.57 19.72 -24.25
C ARG A 248 6.19 20.22 -24.66
N ASP A 249 5.41 20.67 -23.71
CA ASP A 249 4.02 21.09 -23.93
C ASP A 249 3.92 22.40 -24.74
N HIS A 250 4.96 23.24 -24.69
CA HIS A 250 5.04 24.52 -25.44
C HIS A 250 6.12 24.49 -26.53
N SER A 251 6.49 23.32 -27.04
CA SER A 251 7.61 23.14 -27.97
C SER A 251 7.46 23.99 -29.26
N GLU A 252 6.26 24.08 -29.83
CA GLU A 252 5.97 24.90 -31.02
C GLU A 252 6.20 26.38 -30.75
N GLN A 253 5.69 26.89 -29.61
CA GLN A 253 5.87 28.31 -29.25
C GLN A 253 7.34 28.65 -29.02
N ILE A 254 8.09 27.78 -28.33
CA ILE A 254 9.53 27.95 -28.10
C ILE A 254 10.29 27.99 -29.43
N ALA A 255 9.91 27.15 -30.39
CA ALA A 255 10.53 27.08 -31.69
C ALA A 255 10.23 28.36 -32.50
N LEU A 256 8.96 28.81 -32.51
CA LEU A 256 8.54 30.04 -33.24
C LEU A 256 9.23 31.30 -32.72
N TYR A 257 9.37 31.42 -31.38
CA TYR A 257 10.04 32.56 -30.74
C TYR A 257 11.57 32.41 -30.69
N ARG A 258 12.13 31.31 -31.20
CA ARG A 258 13.56 30.97 -31.09
C ARG A 258 14.06 30.99 -29.63
N GLY A 259 13.20 30.60 -28.71
CA GLY A 259 13.44 30.66 -27.27
C GLY A 259 14.33 29.55 -26.67
N ALA A 260 14.84 28.64 -27.50
CA ALA A 260 15.64 27.51 -27.05
C ALA A 260 16.85 27.88 -26.14
N PRO A 261 17.64 28.95 -26.44
CA PRO A 261 18.76 29.33 -25.57
C PRO A 261 18.31 29.80 -24.18
N ALA A 262 17.15 30.49 -24.08
CA ALA A 262 16.62 30.94 -22.80
C ALA A 262 16.12 29.77 -21.95
N GLU A 263 15.46 28.80 -22.58
CA GLU A 263 15.01 27.58 -21.86
C GLU A 263 16.19 26.69 -21.49
N GLN A 264 17.23 26.62 -22.31
CA GLN A 264 18.47 25.90 -21.94
C GLN A 264 19.13 26.55 -20.70
N ALA A 265 19.29 27.85 -20.66
CA ALA A 265 19.85 28.54 -19.49
C ALA A 265 19.03 28.28 -18.23
N ARG A 266 17.70 28.23 -18.33
CA ARG A 266 16.80 27.88 -17.23
C ARG A 266 16.99 26.43 -16.75
N LEU A 267 17.14 25.48 -17.67
CA LEU A 267 17.42 24.09 -17.35
C LEU A 267 18.77 23.94 -16.66
N GLU A 268 19.81 24.62 -17.16
CA GLU A 268 21.14 24.62 -16.54
C GLU A 268 21.11 25.18 -15.10
N GLN A 269 20.36 26.25 -14.87
CA GLN A 269 20.15 26.80 -13.53
C GLN A 269 19.45 25.82 -12.61
N ARG A 270 18.36 25.16 -13.07
CA ARG A 270 17.65 24.14 -12.29
C ARG A 270 18.56 22.96 -11.98
N PHE A 271 19.33 22.51 -12.96
CA PHE A 271 20.29 21.41 -12.77
C PHE A 271 21.44 21.79 -11.84
N ALA A 272 21.88 23.05 -11.83
CA ALA A 272 22.89 23.53 -10.86
C ALA A 272 22.39 23.42 -9.41
N HIS A 273 21.10 23.65 -9.15
CA HIS A 273 20.51 23.42 -7.82
C HIS A 273 20.50 21.94 -7.45
N ILE A 274 20.22 21.05 -8.39
CA ILE A 274 20.33 19.58 -8.17
C ILE A 274 21.78 19.24 -7.80
N LYS A 275 22.78 19.70 -8.56
CA LYS A 275 24.20 19.45 -8.30
C LYS A 275 24.63 19.92 -6.91
N THR A 276 24.17 21.08 -6.47
CA THR A 276 24.53 21.63 -5.16
C THR A 276 23.95 20.77 -4.03
N ASN A 277 22.68 20.37 -4.15
CA ASN A 277 22.05 19.47 -3.18
C ASN A 277 22.72 18.09 -3.18
N TRP A 278 23.02 17.51 -4.36
CA TRP A 278 23.72 16.24 -4.49
C TRP A 278 25.09 16.23 -3.82
N ARG A 279 25.88 17.31 -3.96
CA ARG A 279 27.18 17.42 -3.28
C ARG A 279 27.01 17.38 -1.76
N ALA A 280 26.09 18.16 -1.21
CA ALA A 280 25.80 18.14 0.22
C ALA A 280 25.30 16.77 0.71
N LEU A 281 24.52 16.07 -0.12
CA LEU A 281 24.01 14.74 0.18
C LEU A 281 25.15 13.70 0.18
N ILE A 282 26.01 13.69 -0.86
CA ILE A 282 27.17 12.79 -0.97
C ILE A 282 28.10 12.95 0.22
N ASP A 283 28.46 14.19 0.59
CA ASP A 283 29.34 14.46 1.72
C ASP A 283 28.73 13.92 3.03
N ARG A 284 27.41 14.08 3.19
CA ARG A 284 26.72 13.61 4.40
C ARG A 284 26.56 12.09 4.41
N GLU A 285 26.27 11.47 3.26
CA GLU A 285 26.22 10.02 3.12
C GLU A 285 27.57 9.38 3.36
N TYR A 286 28.67 10.00 2.93
CA TYR A 286 30.03 9.52 3.20
C TYR A 286 30.31 9.46 4.70
N TRP A 287 30.06 10.53 5.44
CA TRP A 287 30.29 10.55 6.90
C TRP A 287 29.37 9.60 7.65
N PHE A 288 28.11 9.51 7.24
CA PHE A 288 27.18 8.53 7.80
C PHE A 288 27.61 7.10 7.50
N GLY A 289 28.08 6.83 6.27
CA GLY A 289 28.61 5.53 5.86
C GLY A 289 29.86 5.15 6.68
N MET A 290 30.80 6.08 6.89
CA MET A 290 31.98 5.87 7.74
C MET A 290 31.57 5.55 9.19
N PHE A 291 30.64 6.29 9.74
CA PHE A 291 30.09 6.01 11.07
C PHE A 291 29.47 4.61 11.14
N TYR A 292 28.59 4.29 10.19
CA TYR A 292 27.89 3.01 10.15
C TYR A 292 28.86 1.83 9.98
N ALA A 293 29.81 1.95 9.07
CA ALA A 293 30.83 0.92 8.87
C ALA A 293 31.69 0.71 10.13
N SER A 294 32.10 1.79 10.79
CA SER A 294 32.85 1.73 12.06
C SER A 294 32.03 1.09 13.16
N TYR A 295 30.76 1.46 13.28
CA TYR A 295 29.82 0.87 14.22
C TYR A 295 29.73 -0.65 14.05
N VAL A 296 29.45 -1.12 12.81
CA VAL A 296 29.32 -2.56 12.53
C VAL A 296 30.63 -3.30 12.83
N ARG A 297 31.78 -2.72 12.52
CA ARG A 297 33.09 -3.35 12.78
C ARG A 297 33.42 -3.44 14.26
N ILE A 298 33.18 -2.36 14.99
CA ILE A 298 33.43 -2.31 16.44
C ILE A 298 32.49 -3.29 17.17
N SER A 299 31.23 -3.36 16.75
CA SER A 299 30.23 -4.23 17.39
C SER A 299 30.61 -5.71 17.40
N ILE A 300 31.39 -6.16 16.43
CA ILE A 300 31.89 -7.54 16.37
C ILE A 300 32.86 -7.85 17.50
N PHE A 301 33.69 -6.88 17.88
CA PHE A 301 34.76 -7.07 18.89
C PHE A 301 34.28 -6.84 20.32
N ILE A 302 33.24 -6.02 20.53
CA ILE A 302 32.74 -5.71 21.89
C ILE A 302 32.43 -6.99 22.70
N PRO A 303 31.60 -7.93 22.22
CA PRO A 303 31.30 -9.14 22.99
C PRO A 303 32.52 -10.03 23.20
N ILE A 304 33.47 -10.06 22.22
CA ILE A 304 34.72 -10.82 22.35
C ILE A 304 35.55 -10.24 23.48
N PHE A 305 35.81 -8.93 23.48
CA PHE A 305 36.60 -8.30 24.55
C PHE A 305 35.91 -8.33 25.91
N ALA A 306 34.59 -8.24 25.93
CA ALA A 306 33.80 -8.33 27.15
C ALA A 306 33.87 -9.74 27.81
N THR A 307 33.94 -10.81 26.99
CA THR A 307 34.01 -12.19 27.48
C THR A 307 35.44 -12.69 27.66
N LEU A 308 36.44 -12.02 27.11
CA LEU A 308 37.85 -12.44 27.16
C LEU A 308 38.40 -12.70 28.58
N PRO A 309 38.14 -11.85 29.61
CA PRO A 309 38.59 -12.17 30.98
C PRO A 309 38.04 -13.47 31.52
N MET A 310 36.78 -13.81 31.24
CA MET A 310 36.14 -15.06 31.66
C MET A 310 36.73 -16.29 30.94
N TYR A 311 37.02 -16.15 29.66
CA TYR A 311 37.68 -17.16 28.86
C TYR A 311 39.09 -17.46 29.38
N LEU A 312 39.91 -16.42 29.64
CA LEU A 312 41.25 -16.58 30.21
C LEU A 312 41.22 -17.17 31.61
N ALA A 313 40.13 -16.92 32.37
CA ALA A 313 39.89 -17.56 33.68
C ALA A 313 39.32 -18.98 33.56
N LYS A 314 39.21 -19.53 32.34
CA LYS A 314 38.65 -20.87 32.03
C LYS A 314 37.21 -21.06 32.50
N LYS A 315 36.43 -19.98 32.64
CA LYS A 315 35.00 -20.03 33.01
C LYS A 315 34.09 -20.14 31.80
N LEU A 316 34.56 -19.73 30.60
CA LEU A 316 33.85 -19.84 29.34
C LEU A 316 34.68 -20.63 28.31
N SER A 317 34.03 -21.37 27.42
CA SER A 317 34.66 -22.02 26.29
C SER A 317 34.87 -21.04 25.12
N PHE A 318 35.62 -21.43 24.10
CA PHE A 318 35.79 -20.66 22.89
C PHE A 318 34.44 -20.55 22.13
N GLY A 319 33.66 -21.63 22.15
CA GLY A 319 32.31 -21.64 21.60
C GLY A 319 31.36 -20.65 22.29
N ASP A 320 31.49 -20.48 23.63
CA ASP A 320 30.68 -19.46 24.35
C ASP A 320 31.00 -18.03 23.89
N ILE A 321 32.25 -17.72 23.57
CA ILE A 321 32.61 -16.41 22.99
C ILE A 321 31.89 -16.22 21.65
N MET A 322 31.93 -17.23 20.78
CA MET A 322 31.31 -17.14 19.45
C MET A 322 29.78 -17.08 19.56
N GLN A 323 29.18 -17.84 20.46
CA GLN A 323 27.75 -17.78 20.78
C GLN A 323 27.35 -16.41 21.29
N THR A 324 28.12 -15.84 22.22
CA THR A 324 27.89 -14.49 22.75
C THR A 324 27.94 -13.43 21.63
N ARG A 325 28.93 -13.52 20.75
CA ARG A 325 29.05 -12.64 19.59
C ARG A 325 27.82 -12.72 18.67
N ALA A 326 27.35 -13.92 18.38
CA ALA A 326 26.17 -14.13 17.55
C ALA A 326 24.90 -13.57 18.21
N ALA A 327 24.70 -13.87 19.50
CA ALA A 327 23.56 -13.36 20.27
C ALA A 327 23.58 -11.81 20.38
N PHE A 328 24.74 -11.21 20.63
CA PHE A 328 24.93 -9.77 20.70
C PHE A 328 24.54 -9.07 19.38
N ALA A 329 24.98 -9.64 18.24
CA ALA A 329 24.62 -9.13 16.93
C ALA A 329 23.08 -9.15 16.69
N ARG A 330 22.39 -10.19 17.14
CA ARG A 330 20.91 -10.29 17.03
C ARG A 330 20.19 -9.27 17.91
N VAL A 331 20.72 -9.00 19.10
CA VAL A 331 20.17 -7.94 19.98
C VAL A 331 20.32 -6.57 19.35
N GLN A 332 21.50 -6.26 18.78
CA GLN A 332 21.72 -5.01 18.08
C GLN A 332 20.80 -4.83 16.87
N ASP A 333 20.64 -5.89 16.06
CA ASP A 333 19.74 -5.88 14.92
C ASP A 333 18.26 -5.65 15.37
N GLY A 334 17.88 -6.19 16.53
CA GLY A 334 16.57 -5.91 17.14
C GLY A 334 16.38 -4.43 17.48
N PHE A 335 17.38 -3.78 18.10
CA PHE A 335 17.29 -2.34 18.43
C PHE A 335 17.36 -1.45 17.17
N GLY A 336 18.17 -1.81 16.17
CA GLY A 336 18.25 -1.08 14.89
C GLY A 336 16.92 -1.01 14.16
N TRP A 337 16.10 -2.03 14.25
CA TRP A 337 14.79 -2.09 13.60
C TRP A 337 13.86 -0.92 13.98
N PHE A 338 13.89 -0.44 15.23
CA PHE A 338 13.03 0.67 15.67
C PHE A 338 13.31 1.98 14.91
N LEU A 339 14.53 2.17 14.42
CA LEU A 339 14.89 3.32 13.59
C LEU A 339 14.38 3.16 12.15
N ASP A 340 14.48 1.94 11.62
CA ASP A 340 14.09 1.66 10.25
C ASP A 340 12.57 1.64 10.07
N VAL A 341 11.83 1.11 11.05
CA VAL A 341 10.37 1.02 11.01
C VAL A 341 9.68 2.39 11.01
N TYR A 342 10.33 3.41 11.61
CA TYR A 342 9.75 4.74 11.69
C TYR A 342 9.42 5.35 10.31
N LYS A 343 10.32 5.18 9.33
CA LYS A 343 10.07 5.63 7.95
C LYS A 343 8.91 4.89 7.31
N GLN A 344 8.83 3.57 7.54
CA GLN A 344 7.74 2.74 7.01
C GLN A 344 6.40 3.13 7.65
N LEU A 345 6.38 3.44 8.95
CA LEU A 345 5.17 3.92 9.64
C LEU A 345 4.64 5.23 9.08
N ILE A 346 5.52 6.19 8.72
CA ILE A 346 5.09 7.45 8.10
C ILE A 346 4.42 7.19 6.74
N VAL A 347 5.04 6.36 5.90
CA VAL A 347 4.48 6.02 4.58
C VAL A 347 3.16 5.27 4.74
N TRP A 348 3.10 4.31 5.65
CA TRP A 348 1.89 3.55 5.95
C TRP A 348 0.77 4.46 6.47
N ALA A 349 1.06 5.37 7.40
CA ALA A 349 0.08 6.32 7.94
C ALA A 349 -0.50 7.23 6.84
N ALA A 350 0.34 7.70 5.91
CA ALA A 350 -0.12 8.50 4.78
C ALA A 350 -1.05 7.69 3.84
N VAL A 351 -0.77 6.40 3.61
CA VAL A 351 -1.65 5.52 2.82
C VAL A 351 -2.99 5.32 3.53
N VAL A 352 -2.97 5.06 4.83
CA VAL A 352 -4.20 4.92 5.65
C VAL A 352 -5.05 6.19 5.59
N GLU A 353 -4.42 7.36 5.75
CA GLU A 353 -5.11 8.65 5.72
C GLU A 353 -5.77 8.91 4.36
N ARG A 354 -5.07 8.64 3.26
CA ARG A 354 -5.63 8.82 1.91
C ARG A 354 -6.83 7.90 1.65
N LEU A 355 -6.74 6.63 2.04
CA LEU A 355 -7.85 5.68 1.90
C LEU A 355 -9.03 6.04 2.81
N ALA A 356 -8.78 6.53 4.04
CA ALA A 356 -9.82 7.00 4.94
C ALA A 356 -10.56 8.22 4.36
N ARG A 357 -9.86 9.21 3.82
CA ARG A 357 -10.46 10.36 3.14
C ARG A 357 -11.27 9.95 1.90
N PHE A 358 -10.77 8.98 1.14
CA PHE A 358 -11.51 8.47 -0.02
C PHE A 358 -12.79 7.76 0.41
N GLN A 359 -12.73 6.94 1.46
CA GLN A 359 -13.92 6.30 2.01
C GLN A 359 -14.94 7.34 2.52
N GLU A 360 -14.49 8.33 3.27
CA GLU A 360 -15.33 9.42 3.76
C GLU A 360 -15.99 10.18 2.61
N ALA A 361 -15.24 10.50 1.57
CA ALA A 361 -15.78 11.15 0.38
C ALA A 361 -16.86 10.31 -0.33
N LEU A 362 -16.69 8.97 -0.36
CA LEU A 362 -17.72 8.05 -0.90
C LEU A 362 -18.97 7.99 -0.03
N GLU A 363 -18.83 8.11 1.30
CA GLU A 363 -19.94 8.07 2.26
C GLU A 363 -20.73 9.39 2.29
N GLN A 364 -20.03 10.52 2.12
CA GLN A 364 -20.65 11.85 2.14
C GLN A 364 -21.47 12.17 0.88
N GLN A 365 -21.37 11.34 -0.20
CA GLN A 365 -22.18 11.56 -1.38
C GLN A 365 -23.67 11.29 -1.06
N PRO A 366 -24.57 12.31 -1.14
CA PRO A 366 -25.98 12.11 -0.88
C PRO A 366 -26.57 11.09 -1.87
N ALA A 367 -27.52 10.29 -1.42
CA ALA A 367 -28.27 9.43 -2.34
C ALA A 367 -28.99 10.32 -3.38
N LEU A 368 -28.87 9.97 -4.67
CA LEU A 368 -29.68 10.62 -5.69
C LEU A 368 -31.11 10.11 -5.54
N GLU A 369 -32.05 11.06 -5.48
CA GLU A 369 -33.46 10.71 -5.60
C GLU A 369 -33.66 10.11 -7.00
N THR A 370 -34.09 8.85 -7.03
CA THR A 370 -34.44 8.20 -8.29
C THR A 370 -35.64 8.93 -8.87
N PRO A 371 -35.57 9.48 -10.09
CA PRO A 371 -36.71 10.16 -10.68
C PRO A 371 -37.93 9.26 -10.69
N ALA A 372 -39.07 9.80 -10.32
CA ALA A 372 -40.32 9.05 -10.34
C ALA A 372 -40.58 8.58 -11.76
N SER A 373 -40.52 7.28 -12.02
CA SER A 373 -40.88 6.66 -13.28
C SER A 373 -42.31 6.17 -13.18
N GLY A 374 -43.20 6.65 -14.05
CA GLY A 374 -44.60 6.22 -14.05
C GLY A 374 -45.51 7.25 -14.72
N GLY A 375 -45.61 7.21 -16.01
CA GLY A 375 -46.48 8.05 -16.84
C GLY A 375 -46.14 7.90 -18.30
N ASP A 376 -46.95 8.48 -19.17
CA ASP A 376 -46.75 8.43 -20.64
C ASP A 376 -45.96 9.60 -21.19
N ALA A 377 -45.48 10.53 -20.28
CA ALA A 377 -44.84 11.77 -20.67
C ALA A 377 -43.63 12.09 -19.81
N LEU A 378 -42.63 12.78 -20.40
CA LEU A 378 -41.62 13.52 -19.68
C LEU A 378 -42.26 14.79 -19.14
N GLN A 379 -42.33 14.95 -17.82
CA GLN A 379 -42.89 16.13 -17.16
C GLN A 379 -41.85 16.75 -16.26
N THR A 380 -41.72 18.07 -16.31
CA THR A 380 -40.95 18.85 -15.35
C THR A 380 -41.83 19.93 -14.72
N GLU A 381 -41.68 20.17 -13.41
CA GLU A 381 -42.42 21.18 -12.67
C GLU A 381 -41.42 22.08 -11.95
N ALA A 382 -41.39 23.36 -12.33
CA ALA A 382 -40.51 24.41 -11.80
C ALA A 382 -39.04 23.93 -11.67
N LEU A 383 -38.53 23.23 -12.69
CA LEU A 383 -37.17 22.70 -12.67
C LEU A 383 -36.13 23.80 -12.79
N ASN A 384 -35.30 23.94 -11.77
CA ASN A 384 -34.18 24.87 -11.72
C ASN A 384 -32.89 24.08 -11.73
N LEU A 385 -31.93 24.49 -12.55
CA LEU A 385 -30.62 23.88 -12.68
C LEU A 385 -29.53 24.85 -12.24
N ALA A 386 -28.55 24.34 -11.51
CA ALA A 386 -27.36 25.09 -11.12
C ALA A 386 -26.09 24.31 -11.44
N THR A 387 -24.96 25.00 -11.48
CA THR A 387 -23.63 24.41 -11.49
C THR A 387 -23.24 23.97 -10.07
N ALA A 388 -22.14 23.21 -9.92
CA ALA A 388 -21.65 22.76 -8.60
C ALA A 388 -21.29 23.93 -7.66
N ASP A 389 -20.85 25.05 -8.23
CA ASP A 389 -20.56 26.31 -7.52
C ASP A 389 -21.80 27.18 -7.23
N GLY A 390 -22.99 26.67 -7.52
CA GLY A 390 -24.27 27.35 -7.20
C GLY A 390 -24.74 28.37 -8.23
N ARG A 391 -24.07 28.56 -9.36
CA ARG A 391 -24.50 29.45 -10.42
C ARG A 391 -25.73 28.87 -11.11
N ALA A 392 -26.82 29.65 -11.17
CA ALA A 392 -28.04 29.29 -11.90
C ALA A 392 -27.77 29.16 -13.41
N LEU A 393 -28.20 28.07 -14.00
CA LEU A 393 -28.13 27.78 -15.44
C LEU A 393 -29.51 27.92 -16.07
N LEU A 394 -30.54 27.43 -15.40
CA LEU A 394 -31.91 27.40 -15.92
C LEU A 394 -32.85 27.55 -14.71
N THR A 395 -33.93 28.34 -14.89
CA THR A 395 -34.90 28.61 -13.84
C THR A 395 -36.33 28.39 -14.34
N GLY A 396 -37.14 27.66 -13.55
CA GLY A 396 -38.56 27.53 -13.79
C GLY A 396 -38.95 26.81 -15.11
N LEU A 397 -38.21 25.73 -15.45
CA LEU A 397 -38.50 24.95 -16.65
C LEU A 397 -39.69 23.99 -16.42
N ASP A 398 -40.77 24.24 -17.13
CA ASP A 398 -41.95 23.38 -17.18
C ASP A 398 -42.07 22.77 -18.58
N LEU A 399 -41.99 21.46 -18.66
CA LEU A 399 -42.09 20.66 -19.89
C LEU A 399 -43.12 19.57 -19.71
N ASN A 400 -43.83 19.29 -20.80
CA ASN A 400 -44.71 18.13 -20.89
C ASN A 400 -44.61 17.55 -22.31
N VAL A 401 -43.79 16.51 -22.46
CA VAL A 401 -43.49 15.90 -23.77
C VAL A 401 -43.99 14.45 -23.77
N ARG A 402 -44.87 14.11 -24.68
CA ARG A 402 -45.47 12.73 -24.82
C ARG A 402 -44.92 12.04 -26.05
N ALA A 403 -44.81 10.73 -25.99
CA ALA A 403 -44.50 9.96 -27.19
C ALA A 403 -45.69 10.07 -28.21
N PRO A 404 -45.46 10.26 -29.51
CA PRO A 404 -44.15 10.30 -30.21
C PRO A 404 -43.60 11.71 -30.49
N GLU A 405 -43.86 12.67 -29.62
CA GLU A 405 -43.39 14.05 -29.79
C GLU A 405 -41.87 14.15 -29.71
N TRP A 406 -41.31 15.06 -30.51
CA TRP A 406 -39.86 15.38 -30.50
C TRP A 406 -39.64 16.72 -29.83
N LEU A 407 -38.67 16.80 -28.93
CA LEU A 407 -38.25 18.04 -28.29
C LEU A 407 -36.88 18.48 -28.83
N LEU A 408 -36.81 19.64 -29.48
CA LEU A 408 -35.55 20.24 -29.87
C LEU A 408 -35.07 21.22 -28.78
N LEU A 409 -33.90 20.96 -28.24
CA LEU A 409 -33.22 21.84 -27.27
C LEU A 409 -32.22 22.75 -28.04
N ASP A 410 -32.60 23.99 -28.31
CA ASP A 410 -31.75 24.98 -28.97
C ASP A 410 -31.32 26.10 -27.99
N GLY A 411 -30.25 26.80 -28.32
CA GLY A 411 -29.73 27.93 -27.55
C GLY A 411 -28.19 28.01 -27.57
N ALA A 412 -27.64 29.10 -27.04
CA ALA A 412 -26.22 29.39 -27.02
C ALA A 412 -25.40 28.29 -26.30
N SER A 413 -24.10 28.19 -26.65
CA SER A 413 -23.18 27.26 -25.94
C SER A 413 -23.04 27.70 -24.47
N GLY A 414 -23.04 26.73 -23.56
CA GLY A 414 -22.86 26.99 -22.10
C GLY A 414 -24.15 27.32 -21.34
N ILE A 415 -25.33 27.40 -21.97
CA ILE A 415 -26.61 27.77 -21.33
C ILE A 415 -27.16 26.63 -20.41
N GLY A 416 -26.60 25.41 -20.46
CA GLY A 416 -27.04 24.31 -19.60
C GLY A 416 -27.79 23.17 -20.32
N LYS A 417 -27.84 23.10 -21.66
CA LYS A 417 -28.50 22.03 -22.42
C LYS A 417 -28.02 20.64 -22.01
N THR A 418 -26.70 20.44 -21.96
CA THR A 418 -26.11 19.16 -21.53
C THR A 418 -26.36 18.89 -20.04
N THR A 419 -26.42 19.93 -19.21
CA THR A 419 -26.75 19.80 -17.78
C THR A 419 -28.20 19.38 -17.60
N LEU A 420 -29.14 19.89 -18.40
CA LEU A 420 -30.53 19.43 -18.41
C LEU A 420 -30.63 17.94 -18.76
N LEU A 421 -29.94 17.49 -19.82
CA LEU A 421 -29.91 16.07 -20.17
C LEU A 421 -29.32 15.21 -19.05
N ARG A 422 -28.27 15.65 -18.38
CA ARG A 422 -27.68 14.96 -17.23
C ARG A 422 -28.64 14.90 -16.02
N THR A 423 -29.42 15.98 -15.81
CA THR A 423 -30.45 15.99 -14.77
C THR A 423 -31.56 14.99 -15.07
N LEU A 424 -32.07 15.01 -16.31
CA LEU A 424 -33.11 14.05 -16.74
C LEU A 424 -32.62 12.60 -16.74
N ALA A 425 -31.31 12.38 -16.99
CA ALA A 425 -30.67 11.07 -16.85
C ALA A 425 -30.46 10.66 -15.36
N GLY A 426 -30.80 11.52 -14.39
CA GLY A 426 -30.67 11.22 -12.97
C GLY A 426 -29.23 11.25 -12.43
N ILE A 427 -28.28 11.85 -13.16
CA ILE A 427 -26.85 11.89 -12.76
C ILE A 427 -26.38 13.25 -12.27
N TRP A 428 -27.17 14.32 -12.47
CA TRP A 428 -26.82 15.68 -12.03
C TRP A 428 -27.52 16.04 -10.73
N PRO A 429 -26.81 16.29 -9.61
CA PRO A 429 -27.41 16.48 -8.29
C PRO A 429 -27.84 17.93 -8.00
N TYR A 430 -27.38 18.94 -8.80
CA TYR A 430 -27.60 20.36 -8.49
C TYR A 430 -28.83 20.89 -9.20
N TYR A 431 -30.04 20.39 -8.82
CA TYR A 431 -31.32 20.85 -9.31
C TYR A 431 -32.33 21.06 -8.18
N ARG A 432 -33.37 21.85 -8.45
CA ARG A 432 -34.54 22.01 -7.60
C ARG A 432 -35.78 21.94 -8.47
N GLY A 433 -36.90 21.47 -7.96
CA GLY A 433 -38.11 21.19 -8.68
C GLY A 433 -38.37 19.70 -8.80
N ARG A 434 -39.37 19.32 -9.60
CA ARG A 434 -39.74 17.90 -9.80
C ARG A 434 -39.67 17.55 -11.26
N TYR A 435 -39.32 16.32 -11.55
CA TYR A 435 -39.46 15.76 -12.90
C TYR A 435 -39.86 14.29 -12.83
N ARG A 436 -40.57 13.84 -13.88
CA ARG A 436 -41.01 12.47 -14.08
C ARG A 436 -40.60 11.98 -15.45
N LEU A 437 -40.14 10.75 -15.53
CA LEU A 437 -39.80 10.10 -16.80
C LEU A 437 -40.91 9.15 -17.24
N PRO A 438 -41.15 8.96 -18.56
CA PRO A 438 -42.08 7.99 -19.06
C PRO A 438 -41.69 6.57 -18.63
N ALA A 439 -42.69 5.70 -18.41
CA ALA A 439 -42.46 4.35 -17.90
C ALA A 439 -41.53 3.48 -18.77
N ASN A 440 -41.42 3.78 -20.06
CA ASN A 440 -40.56 3.10 -21.03
C ASN A 440 -39.17 3.73 -21.20
N GLY A 441 -38.83 4.74 -20.37
CA GLY A 441 -37.58 5.49 -20.44
C GLY A 441 -36.40 4.85 -19.66
N SER A 442 -36.50 3.61 -19.21
CA SER A 442 -35.33 2.90 -18.74
C SER A 442 -34.36 2.68 -19.92
N ALA A 443 -33.23 3.34 -19.92
CA ALA A 443 -32.18 3.08 -20.89
C ALA A 443 -31.96 1.57 -21.04
N PRO A 444 -31.80 1.05 -22.25
CA PRO A 444 -31.60 -0.37 -22.47
C PRO A 444 -30.33 -0.78 -21.73
N SER A 445 -30.48 -1.69 -20.77
CA SER A 445 -29.35 -2.31 -20.11
C SER A 445 -28.44 -2.92 -21.19
N PRO A 446 -27.12 -2.66 -21.20
CA PRO A 446 -26.21 -3.24 -22.20
C PRO A 446 -26.02 -4.76 -22.05
N ALA A 447 -26.66 -5.38 -21.08
CA ALA A 447 -26.62 -6.82 -20.87
C ALA A 447 -27.79 -7.52 -21.60
N GLY A 448 -27.59 -7.95 -22.86
CA GLY A 448 -28.48 -8.90 -23.46
C GLY A 448 -28.76 -8.78 -24.96
N ARG A 449 -27.76 -8.57 -25.78
CA ARG A 449 -27.83 -9.00 -27.18
C ARG A 449 -26.70 -9.98 -27.46
N SER A 450 -27.00 -11.25 -27.19
CA SER A 450 -26.37 -12.34 -27.94
C SER A 450 -26.73 -12.14 -29.41
N PRO A 451 -25.77 -12.19 -30.35
CA PRO A 451 -26.12 -12.19 -31.76
C PRO A 451 -26.85 -13.48 -32.04
N GLN A 452 -28.16 -13.39 -32.27
CA GLN A 452 -28.89 -14.48 -32.90
C GLN A 452 -28.26 -14.71 -34.30
N ARG A 453 -27.56 -15.83 -34.44
CA ARG A 453 -27.18 -16.36 -35.75
C ARG A 453 -28.47 -16.63 -36.53
N GLY A 454 -28.87 -15.68 -37.36
CA GLY A 454 -29.80 -15.91 -38.41
C GLY A 454 -29.16 -16.85 -39.42
N ARG A 455 -29.74 -18.04 -39.58
CA ARG A 455 -29.51 -18.91 -40.74
C ARG A 455 -29.90 -18.11 -41.99
N VAL A 456 -28.89 -17.71 -42.76
CA VAL A 456 -29.11 -17.26 -44.13
C VAL A 456 -28.85 -18.46 -45.04
N GLY A 457 -29.86 -18.77 -45.82
CA GLY A 457 -29.80 -19.86 -46.79
C GLY A 457 -28.79 -19.58 -47.91
N GLU A 458 -28.30 -20.67 -48.44
CA GLU A 458 -27.46 -20.77 -49.63
C GLU A 458 -28.03 -20.01 -50.85
N GLY A 459 -27.14 -19.28 -51.50
CA GLY A 459 -27.45 -18.81 -52.87
C GLY A 459 -26.51 -17.70 -53.39
N VAL A 460 -25.49 -18.11 -54.14
CA VAL A 460 -24.98 -17.48 -55.35
C VAL A 460 -23.95 -16.33 -55.29
N ASN A 461 -22.82 -16.69 -55.87
CA ASN A 461 -21.84 -15.97 -56.69
C ASN A 461 -20.69 -15.18 -56.05
N GLN A 462 -19.54 -15.72 -56.36
CA GLN A 462 -18.21 -15.11 -56.40
C GLN A 462 -18.16 -13.83 -57.27
N ALA A 463 -17.56 -12.79 -56.75
CA ALA A 463 -16.82 -11.82 -57.54
C ALA A 463 -15.69 -11.23 -56.70
N ASP A 464 -14.49 -11.31 -57.22
CA ASP A 464 -13.22 -10.81 -56.70
C ASP A 464 -13.27 -9.31 -56.31
N ALA A 465 -12.66 -8.97 -55.18
CA ALA A 465 -11.98 -7.71 -55.00
C ALA A 465 -10.91 -7.83 -53.87
N THR A 466 -9.71 -8.12 -54.28
CA THR A 466 -8.48 -7.82 -53.53
C THR A 466 -8.40 -6.36 -53.24
N THR A 467 -8.33 -5.98 -51.97
CA THR A 467 -7.86 -4.66 -51.56
C THR A 467 -6.89 -4.84 -50.39
N ASP A 468 -5.63 -4.56 -50.69
CA ASP A 468 -4.49 -4.55 -49.79
C ASP A 468 -4.70 -3.60 -48.60
N LEU A 469 -4.61 -4.12 -47.38
CA LEU A 469 -4.40 -3.33 -46.17
C LEU A 469 -2.89 -3.27 -45.89
N PRO A 470 -2.34 -2.10 -45.59
CA PRO A 470 -0.91 -1.98 -45.29
C PRO A 470 -0.58 -2.61 -43.93
N THR A 471 0.33 -3.57 -43.96
CA THR A 471 0.99 -4.15 -42.81
C THR A 471 1.92 -3.14 -42.14
N PHE A 472 1.72 -2.90 -40.85
CA PHE A 472 2.67 -2.16 -40.03
C PHE A 472 3.87 -3.09 -39.68
N PRO A 473 5.11 -2.58 -39.68
CA PRO A 473 6.28 -3.39 -39.36
C PRO A 473 6.36 -3.67 -37.85
N GLU A 474 6.67 -4.93 -37.53
CA GLU A 474 7.03 -5.38 -36.19
C GLU A 474 8.22 -4.58 -35.64
N GLN A 475 8.05 -4.02 -34.45
CA GLN A 475 9.15 -3.40 -33.70
C GLN A 475 10.04 -4.49 -33.10
N SER A 476 11.27 -4.50 -33.59
CA SER A 476 12.39 -5.30 -33.08
C SER A 476 12.68 -5.01 -31.60
N SER A 477 12.89 -6.10 -30.87
CA SER A 477 13.43 -6.20 -29.51
C SER A 477 14.68 -5.34 -29.30
N PHE A 478 14.66 -4.51 -28.24
CA PHE A 478 15.88 -3.94 -27.65
C PHE A 478 16.43 -4.88 -26.57
N PRO A 479 17.74 -5.14 -26.55
CA PRO A 479 18.39 -5.88 -25.47
C PRO A 479 18.70 -4.95 -24.29
N TYR A 480 18.40 -5.42 -23.09
CA TYR A 480 18.91 -4.83 -21.85
C TYR A 480 20.42 -5.10 -21.71
N GLY A 481 21.20 -4.04 -21.52
CA GLY A 481 22.53 -4.02 -20.94
C GLY A 481 22.54 -3.17 -19.68
#